data_110d76f3b9339b40b546fabc90c54f1f
#
_entry.id   110d76f3b9339b40b546fabc90c54f1f
#
_cell.length_a   1.000
_cell.length_b   1.000
_cell.length_c   1.000
_cell.angle_alpha   90.00
_cell.angle_beta   90.00
_cell.angle_gamma   90.00
#
_symmetry.space_group_name_H-M   'P 1'
#
loop_
_entity.id
_entity.type
_entity.pdbx_description
1 polymer ?
#
loop_
_entity_poly.entity_id
_entity_poly.type
_entity_poly.pdbx_seq_one_letter_code
_entity_poly.pdbx_strand_id
1 'polypeptide(L)'
;MIVLGLTGSIGMGKSTTAKMFAEAGAPVHDSDETVHRLYSGKAAPLVEAAFPGTTKSGVVDRARLAEKVLGDPAALKKLEAIIHPLVRADADAFLAAHRAAGAPIAVLDIPLLFETGGRNRVDKVVVVTAPADVQRARVLARPGMSEEKLAAILAKQVPDAEKRRQADFIVDTGQGFDAARRAVEAIIDELTGDKN
;
A
#
# COMPACT_ATOMS: atom_id res chain seq x y z
N MET A 1 17.77 1.10 11.63
CA MET A 1 16.81 0.54 10.68
C MET A 1 16.10 1.70 9.98
N ILE A 2 16.21 1.76 8.67
CA ILE A 2 15.53 2.76 7.83
C ILE A 2 14.14 2.23 7.46
N VAL A 3 13.11 3.05 7.59
CA VAL A 3 11.73 2.72 7.22
C VAL A 3 11.43 3.31 5.85
N LEU A 4 11.20 2.45 4.86
CA LEU A 4 10.82 2.83 3.50
C LEU A 4 9.30 2.83 3.35
N GLY A 5 8.70 3.91 2.86
CA GLY A 5 7.33 3.92 2.39
C GLY A 5 7.25 3.58 0.91
N LEU A 6 6.69 2.45 0.55
CA LEU A 6 6.46 2.06 -0.83
C LEU A 6 5.06 2.48 -1.25
N THR A 7 4.95 3.27 -2.30
CA THR A 7 3.67 3.76 -2.81
C THR A 7 3.67 3.84 -4.34
N GLY A 8 2.52 4.03 -4.91
CA GLY A 8 2.33 4.16 -6.36
C GLY A 8 0.86 4.10 -6.73
N SER A 9 0.50 4.76 -7.82
CA SER A 9 -0.88 4.78 -8.30
C SER A 9 -1.33 3.40 -8.80
N ILE A 10 -2.64 3.22 -8.96
CA ILE A 10 -3.20 1.97 -9.50
C ILE A 10 -2.50 1.57 -10.80
N GLY A 11 -2.15 0.30 -10.97
CA GLY A 11 -1.56 -0.22 -12.20
C GLY A 11 -0.06 0.03 -12.37
N MET A 12 0.61 0.73 -11.44
CA MET A 12 2.04 1.06 -11.53
C MET A 12 2.98 -0.10 -11.18
N GLY A 13 2.48 -1.24 -10.69
CA GLY A 13 3.32 -2.41 -10.38
C GLY A 13 3.82 -2.50 -8.94
N LYS A 14 3.23 -1.73 -8.01
CA LYS A 14 3.62 -1.66 -6.60
C LYS A 14 3.74 -3.03 -5.92
N SER A 15 2.75 -3.91 -6.05
CA SER A 15 2.77 -5.24 -5.41
C SER A 15 3.91 -6.14 -5.91
N THR A 16 4.28 -6.01 -7.18
CA THR A 16 5.44 -6.71 -7.74
C THR A 16 6.74 -6.15 -7.18
N THR A 17 6.84 -4.83 -7.07
CA THR A 17 8.00 -4.16 -6.47
C THR A 17 8.13 -4.50 -4.98
N ALA A 18 7.02 -4.58 -4.24
CA ALA A 18 7.02 -5.03 -2.84
C ALA A 18 7.61 -6.44 -2.68
N LYS A 19 7.24 -7.37 -3.60
CA LYS A 19 7.83 -8.72 -3.63
C LYS A 19 9.33 -8.69 -3.93
N MET A 20 9.78 -7.83 -4.85
CA MET A 20 11.21 -7.67 -5.14
C MET A 20 12.00 -7.21 -3.91
N PHE A 21 11.47 -6.28 -3.11
CA PHE A 21 12.07 -5.89 -1.83
C PHE A 21 12.16 -7.08 -0.86
N ALA A 22 11.08 -7.86 -0.73
CA ALA A 22 11.07 -9.03 0.14
C ALA A 22 12.07 -10.11 -0.32
N GLU A 23 12.14 -10.39 -1.62
CA GLU A 23 13.09 -11.32 -2.23
C GLU A 23 14.56 -10.88 -2.04
N ALA A 24 14.79 -9.57 -2.00
CA ALA A 24 16.11 -8.98 -1.72
C ALA A 24 16.41 -8.88 -0.21
N GLY A 25 15.58 -9.47 0.66
CA GLY A 25 15.82 -9.57 2.09
C GLY A 25 15.31 -8.40 2.94
N ALA A 26 14.66 -7.40 2.34
CA ALA A 26 14.01 -6.33 3.09
C ALA A 26 12.60 -6.77 3.55
N PRO A 27 12.31 -6.83 4.85
CA PRO A 27 10.99 -7.19 5.34
C PRO A 27 9.94 -6.17 4.87
N VAL A 28 8.79 -6.65 4.43
CA VAL A 28 7.69 -5.85 3.88
C VAL A 28 6.43 -6.03 4.70
N HIS A 29 5.83 -4.94 5.15
CA HIS A 29 4.49 -4.89 5.73
C HIS A 29 3.50 -4.39 4.67
N ASP A 30 2.56 -5.24 4.28
CA ASP A 30 1.48 -4.92 3.34
C ASP A 30 0.25 -4.44 4.12
N SER A 31 -0.11 -3.16 3.92
CA SER A 31 -1.27 -2.55 4.60
C SER A 31 -2.60 -3.14 4.13
N ASP A 32 -2.73 -3.51 2.85
CA ASP A 32 -3.96 -4.10 2.30
C ASP A 32 -4.17 -5.52 2.83
N GLU A 33 -3.11 -6.33 2.88
CA GLU A 33 -3.15 -7.66 3.48
C GLU A 33 -3.46 -7.59 4.98
N THR A 34 -2.90 -6.60 5.68
CA THR A 34 -3.19 -6.36 7.09
C THR A 34 -4.67 -6.05 7.30
N VAL A 35 -5.29 -5.19 6.48
CA VAL A 35 -6.75 -4.94 6.54
C VAL A 35 -7.53 -6.24 6.34
N HIS A 36 -7.13 -7.08 5.38
CA HIS A 36 -7.79 -8.35 5.12
C HIS A 36 -7.73 -9.27 6.34
N ARG A 37 -6.56 -9.39 6.98
CA ARG A 37 -6.36 -10.18 8.21
C ARG A 37 -7.17 -9.61 9.39
N LEU A 38 -7.19 -8.28 9.54
CA LEU A 38 -7.96 -7.60 10.60
C LEU A 38 -9.46 -7.84 10.46
N TYR A 39 -9.99 -7.93 9.25
CA TYR A 39 -11.41 -8.22 8.99
C TYR A 39 -11.82 -9.65 9.42
N SER A 40 -10.87 -10.57 9.51
CA SER A 40 -11.08 -11.92 10.05
C SER A 40 -10.71 -12.03 11.54
N GLY A 41 -10.47 -10.88 12.21
CA GLY A 41 -10.01 -10.85 13.60
C GLY A 41 -10.46 -9.59 14.35
N LYS A 42 -9.49 -8.82 14.83
CA LYS A 42 -9.70 -7.69 15.76
C LYS A 42 -10.67 -6.61 15.27
N ALA A 43 -10.77 -6.39 13.95
CA ALA A 43 -11.65 -5.38 13.39
C ALA A 43 -13.11 -5.85 13.29
N ALA A 44 -13.39 -7.14 13.17
CA ALA A 44 -14.73 -7.64 12.92
C ALA A 44 -15.78 -7.20 13.97
N PRO A 45 -15.54 -7.33 15.28
CA PRO A 45 -16.51 -6.88 16.29
C PRO A 45 -16.70 -5.35 16.28
N LEU A 46 -15.65 -4.58 15.98
CA LEU A 46 -15.73 -3.12 15.92
C LEU A 46 -16.50 -2.65 14.68
N VAL A 47 -16.28 -3.31 13.56
CA VAL A 47 -17.01 -3.04 12.31
C VAL A 47 -18.48 -3.43 12.47
N GLU A 48 -18.80 -4.59 13.05
CA GLU A 48 -20.19 -5.00 13.32
C GLU A 48 -20.93 -4.01 14.22
N ALA A 49 -20.27 -3.54 15.29
CA ALA A 49 -20.86 -2.54 16.19
C ALA A 49 -21.14 -1.20 15.48
N ALA A 50 -20.28 -0.81 14.55
CA ALA A 50 -20.41 0.44 13.79
C ALA A 50 -21.37 0.33 12.60
N PHE A 51 -21.45 -0.86 11.99
CA PHE A 51 -22.20 -1.20 10.79
C PHE A 51 -22.90 -2.56 10.96
N PRO A 52 -24.01 -2.61 11.69
CA PRO A 52 -24.71 -3.87 11.99
C PRO A 52 -25.08 -4.68 10.74
N GLY A 53 -24.91 -6.00 10.81
CA GLY A 53 -25.21 -6.93 9.73
C GLY A 53 -24.11 -7.03 8.66
N THR A 54 -22.92 -6.46 8.91
CA THR A 54 -21.79 -6.53 7.97
C THR A 54 -20.79 -7.63 8.30
N THR A 55 -21.06 -8.46 9.30
CA THR A 55 -20.25 -9.65 9.60
C THR A 55 -21.01 -10.94 9.39
N LYS A 56 -20.29 -12.01 9.06
CA LYS A 56 -20.80 -13.38 8.99
C LYS A 56 -19.81 -14.32 9.66
N SER A 57 -20.25 -15.09 10.63
CA SER A 57 -19.39 -16.03 11.38
C SER A 57 -18.14 -15.35 12.00
N GLY A 58 -18.27 -14.11 12.49
CA GLY A 58 -17.17 -13.37 13.10
C GLY A 58 -16.16 -12.75 12.12
N VAL A 59 -16.44 -12.78 10.81
CA VAL A 59 -15.62 -12.20 9.75
C VAL A 59 -16.40 -11.11 9.04
N VAL A 60 -15.75 -9.99 8.70
CA VAL A 60 -16.38 -8.91 7.93
C VAL A 60 -16.72 -9.38 6.52
N ASP A 61 -18.00 -9.31 6.17
CA ASP A 61 -18.48 -9.47 4.80
C ASP A 61 -18.24 -8.17 4.02
N ARG A 62 -17.20 -8.18 3.19
CA ARG A 62 -16.76 -6.98 2.45
C ARG A 62 -17.82 -6.45 1.49
N ALA A 63 -18.66 -7.32 0.91
CA ALA A 63 -19.72 -6.89 0.01
C ALA A 63 -20.80 -6.12 0.78
N ARG A 64 -21.26 -6.67 1.91
CA ARG A 64 -22.23 -5.99 2.78
C ARG A 64 -21.69 -4.70 3.38
N LEU A 65 -20.41 -4.69 3.78
CA LEU A 65 -19.78 -3.48 4.28
C LEU A 65 -19.67 -2.43 3.17
N ALA A 66 -19.31 -2.82 1.95
CA ALA A 66 -19.26 -1.91 0.80
C ALA A 66 -20.62 -1.26 0.53
N GLU A 67 -21.73 -2.00 0.61
CA GLU A 67 -23.09 -1.45 0.48
C GLU A 67 -23.41 -0.37 1.52
N LYS A 68 -22.80 -0.44 2.71
CA LYS A 68 -23.01 0.55 3.79
C LYS A 68 -22.14 1.80 3.66
N VAL A 69 -20.99 1.69 3.01
CA VAL A 69 -20.00 2.78 2.97
C VAL A 69 -19.81 3.41 1.58
N LEU A 70 -20.15 2.69 0.50
CA LEU A 70 -20.05 3.21 -0.85
C LEU A 70 -21.10 4.30 -1.07
N GLY A 71 -20.64 5.48 -1.50
CA GLY A 71 -21.52 6.64 -1.72
C GLY A 71 -21.84 7.45 -0.47
N ASP A 72 -21.40 7.03 0.72
CA ASP A 72 -21.54 7.77 1.98
C ASP A 72 -20.15 8.14 2.56
N PRO A 73 -19.69 9.39 2.36
CA PRO A 73 -18.41 9.85 2.90
C PRO A 73 -18.31 9.82 4.42
N ALA A 74 -19.43 9.99 5.13
CA ALA A 74 -19.44 9.95 6.60
C ALA A 74 -19.27 8.52 7.11
N ALA A 75 -19.95 7.55 6.48
CA ALA A 75 -19.77 6.14 6.77
C ALA A 75 -18.35 5.67 6.44
N LEU A 76 -17.79 6.08 5.31
CA LEU A 76 -16.40 5.77 4.95
C LEU A 76 -15.43 6.31 6.02
N LYS A 77 -15.56 7.58 6.42
CA LYS A 77 -14.73 8.19 7.46
C LYS A 77 -14.84 7.46 8.81
N LYS A 78 -16.07 7.00 9.16
CA LYS A 78 -16.30 6.19 10.36
C LYS A 78 -15.58 4.86 10.29
N LEU A 79 -15.58 4.18 9.13
CA LEU A 79 -14.84 2.94 8.92
C LEU A 79 -13.33 3.17 9.02
N GLU A 80 -12.82 4.19 8.37
CA GLU A 80 -11.40 4.57 8.41
C GLU A 80 -10.94 4.85 9.84
N ALA A 81 -11.75 5.52 10.66
CA ALA A 81 -11.44 5.80 12.06
C ALA A 81 -11.31 4.52 12.91
N ILE A 82 -11.95 3.41 12.51
CA ILE A 82 -11.81 2.10 13.15
C ILE A 82 -10.56 1.38 12.63
N ILE A 83 -10.37 1.36 11.32
CA ILE A 83 -9.36 0.51 10.68
C ILE A 83 -7.96 1.11 10.75
N HIS A 84 -7.81 2.42 10.53
CA HIS A 84 -6.48 3.05 10.49
C HIS A 84 -5.66 2.85 11.78
N PRO A 85 -6.23 3.00 13.00
CA PRO A 85 -5.47 2.74 14.22
C PRO A 85 -4.99 1.28 14.33
N LEU A 86 -5.80 0.32 13.89
CA LEU A 86 -5.45 -1.10 13.94
C LEU A 86 -4.32 -1.45 12.94
N VAL A 87 -4.37 -0.90 11.73
CA VAL A 87 -3.31 -1.06 10.73
C VAL A 87 -2.03 -0.40 11.20
N ARG A 88 -2.12 0.78 11.82
CA ARG A 88 -0.96 1.48 12.38
C ARG A 88 -0.30 0.67 13.49
N ALA A 89 -1.08 0.15 14.43
CA ALA A 89 -0.58 -0.67 15.52
C ALA A 89 0.09 -1.96 15.01
N ASP A 90 -0.44 -2.58 13.96
CA ASP A 90 0.16 -3.75 13.32
C ASP A 90 1.50 -3.40 12.64
N ALA A 91 1.55 -2.29 11.91
CA ALA A 91 2.79 -1.79 11.31
C ALA A 91 3.84 -1.43 12.36
N ASP A 92 3.44 -0.80 13.47
CA ASP A 92 4.36 -0.43 14.55
C ASP A 92 4.94 -1.68 15.24
N ALA A 93 4.12 -2.72 15.45
CA ALA A 93 4.58 -4.01 15.98
C ALA A 93 5.55 -4.72 15.00
N PHE A 94 5.24 -4.70 13.70
CA PHE A 94 6.12 -5.20 12.65
C PHE A 94 7.49 -4.49 12.66
N LEU A 95 7.49 -3.16 12.69
CA LEU A 95 8.73 -2.37 12.74
C LEU A 95 9.53 -2.63 14.01
N ALA A 96 8.87 -2.76 15.17
CA ALA A 96 9.52 -3.08 16.43
C ALA A 96 10.21 -4.44 16.39
N ALA A 97 9.54 -5.47 15.87
CA ALA A 97 10.09 -6.82 15.73
C ALA A 97 11.33 -6.84 14.83
N HIS A 98 11.26 -6.22 13.66
CA HIS A 98 12.40 -6.20 12.72
C HIS A 98 13.56 -5.31 13.20
N ARG A 99 13.27 -4.23 13.93
CA ARG A 99 14.31 -3.44 14.59
C ARG A 99 15.04 -4.26 15.66
N ALA A 100 14.32 -5.03 16.47
CA ALA A 100 14.91 -5.92 17.47
C ALA A 100 15.73 -7.04 16.83
N ALA A 101 15.36 -7.50 15.64
CA ALA A 101 16.10 -8.48 14.84
C ALA A 101 17.32 -7.90 14.11
N GLY A 102 17.58 -6.59 14.23
CA GLY A 102 18.73 -5.95 13.59
C GLY A 102 18.55 -5.68 12.08
N ALA A 103 17.34 -5.72 11.54
CA ALA A 103 17.12 -5.43 10.13
C ALA A 103 17.59 -3.99 9.79
N PRO A 104 18.38 -3.80 8.73
CA PRO A 104 18.85 -2.47 8.35
C PRO A 104 17.73 -1.62 7.71
N ILE A 105 16.81 -2.27 7.01
CA ILE A 105 15.69 -1.64 6.30
C ILE A 105 14.40 -2.40 6.64
N ALA A 106 13.26 -1.72 6.63
CA ALA A 106 11.93 -2.30 6.59
C ALA A 106 11.05 -1.48 5.65
N VAL A 107 10.18 -2.14 4.89
CA VAL A 107 9.29 -1.52 3.91
C VAL A 107 7.85 -1.53 4.42
N LEU A 108 7.21 -0.38 4.43
CA LEU A 108 5.76 -0.24 4.60
C LEU A 108 5.12 -0.02 3.23
N ASP A 109 4.39 -1.01 2.74
CA ASP A 109 3.62 -0.90 1.51
C ASP A 109 2.29 -0.19 1.80
N ILE A 110 2.21 1.10 1.41
CA ILE A 110 1.09 1.99 1.69
C ILE A 110 0.57 2.59 0.37
N PRO A 111 -0.52 2.05 -0.20
CA PRO A 111 -1.03 2.51 -1.51
C PRO A 111 -1.36 4.00 -1.57
N LEU A 112 -1.95 4.55 -0.51
CA LEU A 112 -2.39 5.94 -0.40
C LEU A 112 -1.52 6.75 0.57
N LEU A 113 -0.19 6.58 0.50
CA LEU A 113 0.76 7.18 1.44
C LEU A 113 0.64 8.71 1.51
N PHE A 114 0.56 9.38 0.37
CA PHE A 114 0.47 10.84 0.32
C PHE A 114 -0.95 11.32 0.66
N GLU A 115 -1.95 10.63 0.18
CA GLU A 115 -3.37 10.96 0.37
C GLU A 115 -3.79 10.88 1.85
N THR A 116 -3.19 9.97 2.61
CA THR A 116 -3.51 9.76 4.03
C THR A 116 -2.53 10.42 5.00
N GLY A 117 -1.57 11.20 4.49
CA GLY A 117 -0.54 11.84 5.33
C GLY A 117 0.48 10.85 5.93
N GLY A 118 0.65 9.69 5.32
CA GLY A 118 1.56 8.63 5.79
C GLY A 118 3.05 8.98 5.68
N ARG A 119 3.41 10.06 4.97
CA ARG A 119 4.80 10.48 4.76
C ARG A 119 5.60 10.64 6.07
N ASN A 120 4.96 11.11 7.14
CA ASN A 120 5.59 11.34 8.43
C ASN A 120 5.92 10.05 9.21
N ARG A 121 5.52 8.90 8.69
CA ARG A 121 5.76 7.58 9.32
C ARG A 121 6.94 6.83 8.72
N VAL A 122 7.56 7.38 7.70
CA VAL A 122 8.63 6.74 6.95
C VAL A 122 9.82 7.69 6.80
N ASP A 123 11.02 7.13 6.80
CA ASP A 123 12.25 7.91 6.66
C ASP A 123 12.46 8.30 5.20
N LYS A 124 12.18 7.38 4.27
CA LYS A 124 12.34 7.54 2.83
C LYS A 124 11.11 7.04 2.07
N VAL A 125 10.84 7.59 0.90
CA VAL A 125 9.71 7.21 0.04
C VAL A 125 10.22 6.66 -1.28
N VAL A 126 9.75 5.46 -1.62
CA VAL A 126 9.91 4.84 -2.93
C VAL A 126 8.58 4.98 -3.68
N VAL A 127 8.59 5.67 -4.82
CA VAL A 127 7.43 5.76 -5.71
C VAL A 127 7.61 4.80 -6.87
N VAL A 128 6.64 3.90 -7.03
CA VAL A 128 6.56 2.99 -8.17
C VAL A 128 5.75 3.67 -9.27
N THR A 129 6.33 3.74 -10.46
CA THR A 129 5.73 4.42 -11.61
C THR A 129 5.82 3.56 -12.88
N ALA A 130 5.06 3.94 -13.89
CA ALA A 130 5.13 3.41 -15.25
C ALA A 130 4.57 4.47 -16.22
N PRO A 131 4.87 4.41 -17.53
CA PRO A 131 4.21 5.22 -18.54
C PRO A 131 2.68 5.08 -18.49
N ALA A 132 1.96 6.16 -18.78
CA ALA A 132 0.51 6.23 -18.65
C ALA A 132 -0.24 5.19 -19.51
N ASP A 133 0.26 4.91 -20.70
CA ASP A 133 -0.27 3.87 -21.59
C ASP A 133 -0.08 2.47 -21.01
N VAL A 134 1.07 2.19 -20.39
CA VAL A 134 1.36 0.93 -19.70
C VAL A 134 0.45 0.78 -18.47
N GLN A 135 0.29 1.83 -17.67
CA GLN A 135 -0.63 1.88 -16.55
C GLN A 135 -2.06 1.55 -16.99
N ARG A 136 -2.54 2.26 -18.02
CA ARG A 136 -3.88 2.10 -18.56
C ARG A 136 -4.09 0.66 -19.06
N ALA A 137 -3.19 0.12 -19.86
CA ALA A 137 -3.27 -1.24 -20.37
C ALA A 137 -3.35 -2.28 -19.24
N ARG A 138 -2.51 -2.15 -18.21
CA ARG A 138 -2.50 -3.05 -17.04
C ARG A 138 -3.80 -2.98 -16.23
N VAL A 139 -4.37 -1.80 -16.08
CA VAL A 139 -5.61 -1.64 -15.29
C VAL A 139 -6.81 -2.16 -16.07
N LEU A 140 -6.92 -1.85 -17.35
CA LEU A 140 -8.04 -2.30 -18.19
C LEU A 140 -8.04 -3.81 -18.43
N ALA A 141 -6.89 -4.47 -18.33
CA ALA A 141 -6.80 -5.93 -18.38
C ALA A 141 -7.38 -6.63 -17.12
N ARG A 142 -7.68 -5.88 -16.06
CA ARG A 142 -8.27 -6.47 -14.83
C ARG A 142 -9.77 -6.68 -15.00
N PRO A 143 -10.33 -7.81 -14.51
CA PRO A 143 -11.76 -8.06 -14.56
C PRO A 143 -12.58 -6.91 -13.94
N GLY A 144 -13.62 -6.47 -14.64
CA GLY A 144 -14.55 -5.45 -14.17
C GLY A 144 -14.03 -4.01 -14.16
N MET A 145 -12.85 -3.74 -14.75
CA MET A 145 -12.34 -2.38 -14.95
C MET A 145 -12.81 -1.79 -16.27
N SER A 146 -13.03 -0.48 -16.28
CA SER A 146 -13.36 0.34 -17.45
C SER A 146 -12.60 1.66 -17.40
N GLU A 147 -12.62 2.42 -18.49
CA GLU A 147 -12.02 3.75 -18.56
C GLU A 147 -12.58 4.71 -17.51
N GLU A 148 -13.90 4.69 -17.34
CA GLU A 148 -14.60 5.55 -16.39
C GLU A 148 -14.18 5.21 -14.95
N LYS A 149 -14.06 3.91 -14.64
CA LYS A 149 -13.60 3.47 -13.32
C LYS A 149 -12.14 3.86 -13.07
N LEU A 150 -11.28 3.69 -14.08
CA LEU A 150 -9.88 4.12 -13.98
C LEU A 150 -9.79 5.62 -13.73
N ALA A 151 -10.51 6.43 -14.51
CA ALA A 151 -10.54 7.88 -14.34
C ALA A 151 -11.04 8.27 -12.93
N ALA A 152 -12.11 7.63 -12.44
CA ALA A 152 -12.66 7.88 -11.11
C ALA A 152 -11.69 7.52 -9.97
N ILE A 153 -10.87 6.48 -10.14
CA ILE A 153 -9.84 6.10 -9.17
C ILE A 153 -8.69 7.11 -9.20
N LEU A 154 -8.19 7.46 -10.39
CA LEU A 154 -7.09 8.41 -10.55
C LEU A 154 -7.46 9.81 -10.03
N ALA A 155 -8.72 10.23 -10.19
CA ALA A 155 -9.20 11.51 -9.65
C ALA A 155 -9.15 11.60 -8.11
N LYS A 156 -9.08 10.46 -7.41
CA LYS A 156 -8.96 10.39 -5.94
C LYS A 156 -7.52 10.22 -5.46
N GLN A 157 -6.59 9.97 -6.38
CA GLN A 157 -5.17 9.78 -6.06
C GLN A 157 -4.38 11.05 -6.37
N VAL A 158 -3.34 11.30 -5.58
CA VAL A 158 -2.34 12.32 -5.93
C VAL A 158 -1.74 11.95 -7.29
N PRO A 159 -1.61 12.91 -8.23
CA PRO A 159 -1.05 12.65 -9.56
C PRO A 159 0.36 12.03 -9.48
N ASP A 160 0.67 11.10 -10.39
CA ASP A 160 1.97 10.40 -10.40
C ASP A 160 3.17 11.38 -10.48
N ALA A 161 3.07 12.43 -11.29
CA ALA A 161 4.10 13.45 -11.38
C ALA A 161 4.36 14.15 -10.03
N GLU A 162 3.33 14.34 -9.22
CA GLU A 162 3.45 14.94 -7.90
C GLU A 162 4.07 13.95 -6.91
N LYS A 163 3.65 12.69 -6.95
CA LYS A 163 4.25 11.61 -6.14
C LYS A 163 5.75 11.50 -6.43
N ARG A 164 6.14 11.50 -7.71
CA ARG A 164 7.55 11.44 -8.12
C ARG A 164 8.37 12.64 -7.63
N ARG A 165 7.81 13.83 -7.58
CA ARG A 165 8.49 15.00 -7.03
C ARG A 165 8.78 14.90 -5.54
N GLN A 166 7.96 14.16 -4.81
CA GLN A 166 8.09 13.96 -3.36
C GLN A 166 8.81 12.64 -3.00
N ALA A 167 9.24 11.87 -4.00
CA ALA A 167 9.95 10.62 -3.82
C ALA A 167 11.42 10.86 -3.48
N ASP A 168 11.97 10.02 -2.58
CA ASP A 168 13.42 9.88 -2.41
C ASP A 168 13.99 8.95 -3.50
N PHE A 169 13.20 7.91 -3.88
CA PHE A 169 13.56 6.95 -4.92
C PHE A 169 12.39 6.68 -5.86
N ILE A 170 12.70 6.33 -7.10
CA ILE A 170 11.72 5.99 -8.12
C ILE A 170 12.04 4.61 -8.70
N VAL A 171 11.06 3.72 -8.76
CA VAL A 171 11.13 2.45 -9.48
C VAL A 171 10.20 2.52 -10.69
N ASP A 172 10.79 2.62 -11.88
CA ASP A 172 10.05 2.58 -13.15
C ASP A 172 9.84 1.13 -13.60
N THR A 173 8.59 0.66 -13.52
CA THR A 173 8.21 -0.68 -13.95
C THR A 173 7.83 -0.77 -15.44
N GLY A 174 7.85 0.34 -16.16
CA GLY A 174 7.66 0.38 -17.62
C GLY A 174 8.83 -0.20 -18.39
N GLN A 175 10.01 -0.26 -17.76
CA GLN A 175 11.25 -0.79 -18.33
C GLN A 175 11.40 -2.34 -18.18
N GLY A 176 10.36 -3.01 -17.65
CA GLY A 176 10.38 -4.46 -17.44
C GLY A 176 10.85 -4.89 -16.04
N PHE A 177 10.71 -6.19 -15.78
CA PHE A 177 10.97 -6.77 -14.44
C PHE A 177 12.44 -6.65 -14.02
N ASP A 178 13.40 -6.90 -14.92
CA ASP A 178 14.83 -6.87 -14.59
C ASP A 178 15.29 -5.45 -14.26
N ALA A 179 14.77 -4.44 -14.94
CA ALA A 179 15.09 -3.05 -14.65
C ALA A 179 14.54 -2.63 -13.28
N ALA A 180 13.30 -3.02 -12.97
CA ALA A 180 12.70 -2.76 -11.66
C ALA A 180 13.45 -3.48 -10.52
N ARG A 181 13.89 -4.74 -10.74
CA ARG A 181 14.67 -5.50 -9.76
C ARG A 181 16.02 -4.83 -9.48
N ARG A 182 16.76 -4.44 -10.53
CA ARG A 182 18.02 -3.70 -10.34
C ARG A 182 17.84 -2.39 -9.61
N ALA A 183 16.75 -1.68 -9.86
CA ALA A 183 16.44 -0.45 -9.14
C ALA A 183 16.19 -0.70 -7.65
N VAL A 184 15.47 -1.78 -7.30
CA VAL A 184 15.23 -2.19 -5.91
C VAL A 184 16.55 -2.57 -5.21
N GLU A 185 17.40 -3.39 -5.86
CA GLU A 185 18.70 -3.78 -5.35
C GLU A 185 19.58 -2.55 -5.09
N ALA A 186 19.65 -1.63 -6.06
CA ALA A 186 20.43 -0.39 -5.91
C ALA A 186 19.94 0.49 -4.77
N ILE A 187 18.62 0.56 -4.52
CA ILE A 187 18.06 1.29 -3.38
C ILE A 187 18.50 0.65 -2.06
N ILE A 188 18.46 -0.67 -1.98
CA ILE A 188 18.89 -1.40 -0.77
C ILE A 188 20.37 -1.16 -0.53
N ASP A 189 21.22 -1.34 -1.54
CA ASP A 189 22.68 -1.15 -1.46
C ASP A 189 23.04 0.29 -1.02
N GLU A 190 22.36 1.29 -1.60
CA GLU A 190 22.58 2.70 -1.20
C GLU A 190 22.25 2.94 0.27
N LEU A 191 21.17 2.34 0.77
CA LEU A 191 20.66 2.57 2.12
C LEU A 191 21.35 1.72 3.19
N THR A 192 21.91 0.56 2.82
CA THR A 192 22.65 -0.31 3.76
C THR A 192 24.14 -0.02 3.78
N GLY A 193 24.64 0.68 2.77
CA GLY A 193 26.08 0.91 2.60
C GLY A 193 26.82 -0.30 2.03
N ASP A 194 26.12 -1.36 1.67
CA ASP A 194 26.69 -2.52 0.98
C ASP A 194 26.92 -2.17 -0.49
N LYS A 195 28.12 -1.72 -0.81
CA LYS A 195 28.58 -1.62 -2.20
C LYS A 195 29.11 -3.00 -2.62
N ASN A 196 28.28 -3.75 -3.33
CA ASN A 196 28.75 -4.89 -4.11
C ASN A 196 29.66 -4.43 -5.27
#